data_acb49d7c80258583e31f9a263a88704f
#
_entry.id   acb49d7c80258583e31f9a263a88704f
#
_cell.length_a   1.000
_cell.length_b   1.000
_cell.length_c   1.000
_cell.angle_alpha   90.00
_cell.angle_beta   90.00
_cell.angle_gamma   90.00
#
_symmetry.space_group_name_H-M   'P 1'
#
loop_
_entity.id
_entity.type
_entity.pdbx_description
1 polymer ?
#
loop_
_entity_poly.entity_id
_entity_poly.type
_entity_poly.pdbx_seq_one_letter_code
_entity_poly.pdbx_strand_id
1 'polypeptide(L)'
;MEKEQVELWQAEDIAGKLAVVHTYTGLELVVLDNLGDLRGKTMGFREESYSLLRRNQQALQKNELAVFANLTIIPLKQERQLRGWLAADIPADSMTETADCLFRELGMQLTFLLWHEAEIRNIERKHREQFLYDILYHNFSSSEEVIRMGRFWNMRLEKPHHVVVVEFDQHIDVDKHAQLLAELDREWMRILSARFVQPILMLLNMQLIILFEDDREPARSQGELAAIMADAMAKVKADFPTILPFSIGIGRLHYSVAEICRSFQEARQALSLGRFRQPENGITCYEELGVLKLLSHIRTEELDDFAQDTLEALITYDSHNDTELLRTLEIYFQENESLPLAAEKLFIHANTLRNRLKKIESILDVELNQADVRVRFYVACQALRIIRQTV
;
A
#
# COMPACT_ATOMS: atom_id res chain seq x y z
N MET A 1 -38.87 -28.29 19.26
CA MET A 1 -38.70 -27.08 18.41
C MET A 1 -38.66 -25.78 19.22
N GLU A 2 -39.65 -25.43 20.03
CA GLU A 2 -39.61 -24.18 20.81
C GLU A 2 -38.44 -24.09 21.81
N LYS A 3 -38.10 -25.19 22.48
CA LYS A 3 -37.02 -25.21 23.48
C LYS A 3 -35.64 -25.08 22.80
N GLU A 4 -35.42 -25.81 21.73
CA GLU A 4 -34.18 -25.78 20.94
C GLU A 4 -33.92 -24.41 20.35
N GLN A 5 -34.96 -23.75 19.82
CA GLN A 5 -34.87 -22.39 19.30
C GLN A 5 -34.54 -21.37 20.38
N VAL A 6 -35.14 -21.50 21.57
CA VAL A 6 -34.84 -20.63 22.72
C VAL A 6 -33.38 -20.77 23.15
N GLU A 7 -32.86 -22.00 23.28
CA GLU A 7 -31.46 -22.25 23.63
C GLU A 7 -30.50 -21.70 22.54
N LEU A 8 -30.85 -21.83 21.27
CA LEU A 8 -30.08 -21.27 20.16
C LEU A 8 -30.02 -19.74 20.22
N TRP A 9 -31.13 -19.10 20.60
CA TRP A 9 -31.16 -17.64 20.80
C TRP A 9 -30.35 -17.16 22.00
N GLN A 10 -30.29 -17.97 23.08
CA GLN A 10 -29.55 -17.64 24.29
C GLN A 10 -28.04 -17.79 24.14
N ALA A 11 -27.57 -18.60 23.17
CA ALA A 11 -26.13 -18.71 22.91
C ALA A 11 -25.60 -17.41 22.30
N GLU A 12 -24.57 -16.81 22.93
CA GLU A 12 -24.06 -15.48 22.55
C GLU A 12 -23.05 -15.54 21.42
N ASP A 13 -22.26 -16.61 21.31
CA ASP A 13 -21.17 -16.74 20.36
C ASP A 13 -21.42 -17.83 19.29
N ILE A 14 -20.59 -17.83 18.26
CA ILE A 14 -20.66 -18.80 17.16
C ILE A 14 -20.49 -20.23 17.69
N ALA A 15 -19.55 -20.46 18.59
CA ALA A 15 -19.25 -21.80 19.12
C ALA A 15 -20.43 -22.37 19.92
N GLY A 16 -21.03 -21.56 20.77
CA GLY A 16 -22.25 -21.94 21.53
C GLY A 16 -23.42 -22.27 20.62
N LYS A 17 -23.66 -21.47 19.60
CA LYS A 17 -24.73 -21.73 18.63
C LYS A 17 -24.52 -23.02 17.83
N LEU A 18 -23.29 -23.28 17.38
CA LEU A 18 -22.96 -24.56 16.75
C LEU A 18 -23.15 -25.75 17.65
N ALA A 19 -22.75 -25.64 18.93
CA ALA A 19 -22.91 -26.69 19.91
C ALA A 19 -24.39 -27.04 20.22
N VAL A 20 -25.26 -26.04 20.28
CA VAL A 20 -26.70 -26.22 20.44
C VAL A 20 -27.27 -27.03 19.27
N VAL A 21 -27.05 -26.60 18.04
CA VAL A 21 -27.60 -27.32 16.87
C VAL A 21 -26.98 -28.71 16.75
N HIS A 22 -25.69 -28.88 16.98
CA HIS A 22 -25.06 -30.21 17.06
C HIS A 22 -25.72 -31.14 18.08
N THR A 23 -25.97 -30.63 19.28
CA THR A 23 -26.57 -31.42 20.36
C THR A 23 -27.95 -31.96 19.98
N TYR A 24 -28.78 -31.17 19.33
CA TYR A 24 -30.16 -31.55 18.99
C TYR A 24 -30.29 -32.31 17.66
N THR A 25 -29.36 -32.13 16.75
CA THR A 25 -29.44 -32.68 15.37
C THR A 25 -28.37 -33.71 15.03
N GLY A 26 -27.29 -33.76 15.82
CA GLY A 26 -26.10 -34.55 15.48
C GLY A 26 -25.32 -34.02 14.26
N LEU A 27 -25.67 -32.84 13.72
CA LEU A 27 -24.99 -32.27 12.56
C LEU A 27 -23.58 -31.80 12.94
N GLU A 28 -22.61 -32.17 12.12
CA GLU A 28 -21.29 -31.59 12.17
C GLU A 28 -21.24 -30.35 11.28
N LEU A 29 -20.83 -29.21 11.85
CA LEU A 29 -21.04 -27.89 11.27
C LEU A 29 -19.72 -27.11 11.18
N VAL A 30 -19.61 -26.25 10.16
CA VAL A 30 -18.52 -25.27 10.02
C VAL A 30 -19.07 -23.94 9.54
N VAL A 31 -18.52 -22.86 10.08
CA VAL A 31 -18.80 -21.47 9.66
C VAL A 31 -17.53 -20.86 9.11
N LEU A 32 -17.64 -20.30 7.93
CA LEU A 32 -16.59 -19.54 7.27
C LEU A 32 -17.05 -18.10 7.07
N ASP A 33 -16.16 -17.14 7.13
CA ASP A 33 -16.47 -15.76 6.75
C ASP A 33 -16.46 -15.57 5.21
N ASN A 34 -16.71 -14.35 4.76
CA ASN A 34 -16.75 -14.02 3.33
C ASN A 34 -15.40 -14.16 2.61
N LEU A 35 -14.30 -14.27 3.35
CA LEU A 35 -12.96 -14.55 2.82
C LEU A 35 -12.62 -16.05 2.85
N GLY A 36 -13.52 -16.88 3.42
CA GLY A 36 -13.32 -18.32 3.60
C GLY A 36 -12.48 -18.69 4.81
N ASP A 37 -12.25 -17.75 5.71
CA ASP A 37 -11.54 -18.01 6.96
C ASP A 37 -12.47 -18.66 7.99
N LEU A 38 -11.92 -19.60 8.77
CA LEU A 38 -12.67 -20.36 9.76
C LEU A 38 -13.12 -19.45 10.91
N ARG A 39 -14.44 -19.43 11.15
CA ARG A 39 -15.06 -18.69 12.28
C ARG A 39 -15.48 -19.61 13.42
N GLY A 40 -15.78 -20.85 13.11
CA GLY A 40 -16.10 -21.89 14.09
C GLY A 40 -16.40 -23.21 13.42
N LYS A 41 -16.14 -24.32 14.13
CA LYS A 41 -16.53 -25.67 13.69
C LYS A 41 -16.84 -26.55 14.90
N THR A 42 -17.72 -27.56 14.72
CA THR A 42 -17.90 -28.64 15.66
C THR A 42 -16.70 -29.60 15.62
N MET A 43 -16.47 -30.34 16.72
CA MET A 43 -15.30 -31.21 16.87
C MET A 43 -15.27 -32.36 15.85
N GLY A 44 -16.42 -32.88 15.46
CA GLY A 44 -16.54 -34.01 14.54
C GLY A 44 -16.56 -33.60 13.05
N PHE A 45 -16.52 -32.29 12.71
CA PHE A 45 -16.48 -31.87 11.32
C PHE A 45 -15.22 -32.37 10.63
N ARG A 46 -15.40 -33.18 9.56
CA ARG A 46 -14.29 -33.88 8.90
C ARG A 46 -13.27 -32.91 8.31
N GLU A 47 -12.01 -33.19 8.54
CA GLU A 47 -10.91 -32.36 8.05
C GLU A 47 -10.80 -32.39 6.51
N GLU A 48 -11.22 -33.52 5.89
CA GLU A 48 -11.28 -33.62 4.42
C GLU A 48 -12.33 -32.66 3.85
N SER A 49 -13.51 -32.57 4.46
CA SER A 49 -14.59 -31.66 4.07
C SER A 49 -14.18 -30.20 4.27
N TYR A 50 -13.48 -29.89 5.36
CA TYR A 50 -12.93 -28.55 5.61
C TYR A 50 -11.87 -28.18 4.56
N SER A 51 -10.95 -29.11 4.26
CA SER A 51 -9.91 -28.92 3.25
C SER A 51 -10.52 -28.72 1.84
N LEU A 52 -11.62 -29.41 1.52
CA LEU A 52 -12.35 -29.23 0.28
C LEU A 52 -12.94 -27.82 0.17
N LEU A 53 -13.58 -27.31 1.22
CA LEU A 53 -14.12 -25.95 1.29
C LEU A 53 -13.01 -24.92 1.08
N ARG A 54 -11.89 -25.08 1.76
CA ARG A 54 -10.75 -24.17 1.70
C ARG A 54 -10.08 -24.14 0.32
N ARG A 55 -9.92 -25.29 -0.33
CA ARG A 55 -9.30 -25.38 -1.67
C ARG A 55 -10.18 -24.78 -2.77
N ASN A 56 -11.50 -24.79 -2.59
CA ASN A 56 -12.47 -24.36 -3.59
C ASN A 56 -13.20 -23.06 -3.18
N GLN A 57 -12.53 -22.12 -2.53
CA GLN A 57 -13.11 -20.84 -2.13
C GLN A 57 -13.72 -20.05 -3.31
N GLN A 58 -13.09 -20.11 -4.47
CA GLN A 58 -13.62 -19.46 -5.68
C GLN A 58 -14.96 -20.06 -6.12
N ALA A 59 -15.14 -21.36 -5.99
CA ALA A 59 -16.42 -22.03 -6.27
C ALA A 59 -17.52 -21.60 -5.28
N LEU A 60 -17.17 -21.44 -3.99
CA LEU A 60 -18.08 -20.89 -3.00
C LEU A 60 -18.49 -19.45 -3.35
N GLN A 61 -17.55 -18.60 -3.70
CA GLN A 61 -17.81 -17.21 -4.09
C GLN A 61 -18.70 -17.10 -5.32
N LYS A 62 -18.52 -17.99 -6.30
CA LYS A 62 -19.36 -18.07 -7.52
C LYS A 62 -20.68 -18.82 -7.31
N ASN A 63 -20.92 -19.33 -6.09
CA ASN A 63 -22.08 -20.16 -5.76
C ASN A 63 -22.18 -21.46 -6.60
N GLU A 64 -21.03 -22.02 -6.99
CA GLU A 64 -20.91 -23.29 -7.72
C GLU A 64 -20.95 -24.46 -6.73
N LEU A 65 -22.11 -24.67 -6.06
CA LEU A 65 -22.25 -25.63 -4.97
C LEU A 65 -22.19 -27.11 -5.39
N ALA A 66 -22.30 -27.40 -6.68
CA ALA A 66 -22.18 -28.78 -7.21
C ALA A 66 -20.83 -29.45 -6.89
N VAL A 67 -19.77 -28.67 -6.67
CA VAL A 67 -18.44 -29.17 -6.25
C VAL A 67 -18.49 -29.82 -4.86
N PHE A 68 -19.50 -29.49 -4.06
CA PHE A 68 -19.63 -29.89 -2.66
C PHE A 68 -20.81 -30.87 -2.44
N ALA A 69 -21.00 -31.86 -3.33
CA ALA A 69 -22.15 -32.75 -3.36
C ALA A 69 -22.42 -33.49 -2.01
N ASN A 70 -21.39 -33.70 -1.18
CA ASN A 70 -21.52 -34.35 0.12
C ASN A 70 -21.74 -33.37 1.29
N LEU A 71 -21.88 -32.08 1.02
CA LEU A 71 -22.08 -31.05 2.02
C LEU A 71 -23.36 -30.28 1.76
N THR A 72 -24.06 -29.92 2.83
CA THR A 72 -25.15 -28.93 2.73
C THR A 72 -24.57 -27.55 3.07
N ILE A 73 -24.61 -26.63 2.12
CA ILE A 73 -24.01 -25.29 2.29
C ILE A 73 -25.06 -24.22 2.04
N ILE A 74 -25.17 -23.28 2.97
CA ILE A 74 -25.98 -22.07 2.78
C ILE A 74 -25.12 -20.82 2.84
N PRO A 75 -25.30 -19.85 1.93
CA PRO A 75 -24.64 -18.56 1.99
C PRO A 75 -25.33 -17.70 3.05
N LEU A 76 -24.52 -17.08 3.90
CA LEU A 76 -24.96 -16.14 4.91
C LEU A 76 -24.95 -14.73 4.31
N LYS A 77 -26.13 -14.20 3.94
CA LYS A 77 -26.27 -12.94 3.21
C LYS A 77 -27.13 -11.93 3.98
N GLN A 78 -26.63 -10.69 4.09
CA GLN A 78 -27.38 -9.54 4.60
C GLN A 78 -27.44 -8.47 3.50
N GLU A 79 -28.65 -8.00 3.15
CA GLU A 79 -28.86 -6.94 2.12
C GLU A 79 -28.14 -7.20 0.78
N ARG A 80 -28.16 -8.45 0.31
CA ARG A 80 -27.44 -8.97 -0.87
C ARG A 80 -25.90 -9.07 -0.71
N GLN A 81 -25.33 -8.65 0.41
CA GLN A 81 -23.90 -8.81 0.68
C GLN A 81 -23.64 -10.16 1.35
N LEU A 82 -22.67 -10.90 0.83
CA LEU A 82 -22.22 -12.14 1.40
C LEU A 82 -21.39 -11.87 2.68
N ARG A 83 -21.77 -12.50 3.79
CA ARG A 83 -21.07 -12.40 5.09
C ARG A 83 -20.26 -13.63 5.40
N GLY A 84 -20.62 -14.77 4.82
CA GLY A 84 -19.95 -16.02 5.03
C GLY A 84 -20.74 -17.22 4.49
N TRP A 85 -20.35 -18.41 4.95
CA TRP A 85 -21.04 -19.65 4.65
C TRP A 85 -21.19 -20.49 5.90
N LEU A 86 -22.34 -21.17 6.00
CA LEU A 86 -22.57 -22.24 6.95
C LEU A 86 -22.64 -23.55 6.19
N ALA A 87 -21.86 -24.55 6.60
CA ALA A 87 -21.88 -25.87 5.98
C ALA A 87 -22.12 -26.95 7.05
N ALA A 88 -22.92 -27.96 6.66
CA ALA A 88 -23.11 -29.22 7.40
C ALA A 88 -22.46 -30.37 6.62
N ASP A 89 -21.82 -31.29 7.33
CA ASP A 89 -21.04 -32.41 6.77
C ASP A 89 -21.94 -33.60 6.40
N ILE A 90 -23.06 -33.30 5.73
CA ILE A 90 -23.99 -34.28 5.17
C ILE A 90 -24.61 -33.73 3.85
N PRO A 91 -25.03 -34.58 2.92
CA PRO A 91 -25.84 -34.18 1.76
C PRO A 91 -27.20 -33.60 2.19
N ALA A 92 -27.74 -32.67 1.42
CA ALA A 92 -29.02 -32.01 1.70
C ALA A 92 -30.19 -33.04 1.80
N ASP A 93 -30.20 -34.05 0.93
CA ASP A 93 -31.23 -35.09 0.90
C ASP A 93 -31.20 -36.02 2.12
N SER A 94 -30.12 -36.00 2.89
CA SER A 94 -29.95 -36.78 4.13
C SER A 94 -30.36 -36.04 5.40
N MET A 95 -30.73 -34.76 5.27
CA MET A 95 -31.12 -33.90 6.42
C MET A 95 -32.59 -34.15 6.77
N THR A 96 -32.87 -34.37 8.05
CA THR A 96 -34.26 -34.44 8.54
C THR A 96 -34.91 -33.06 8.53
N GLU A 97 -36.24 -33.00 8.43
CA GLU A 97 -36.98 -31.73 8.40
C GLU A 97 -36.69 -30.87 9.66
N THR A 98 -36.56 -31.46 10.81
CA THR A 98 -36.21 -30.77 12.06
C THR A 98 -34.77 -30.22 11.99
N ALA A 99 -33.83 -31.00 11.47
CA ALA A 99 -32.43 -30.58 11.32
C ALA A 99 -32.29 -29.44 10.30
N ASP A 100 -33.01 -29.51 9.18
CA ASP A 100 -33.01 -28.41 8.17
C ASP A 100 -33.60 -27.12 8.74
N CYS A 101 -34.69 -27.23 9.56
CA CYS A 101 -35.26 -26.06 10.22
C CYS A 101 -34.27 -25.39 11.16
N LEU A 102 -33.61 -26.14 12.04
CA LEU A 102 -32.60 -25.60 12.95
C LEU A 102 -31.35 -25.12 12.25
N PHE A 103 -30.93 -25.77 11.20
CA PHE A 103 -29.79 -25.37 10.37
C PHE A 103 -30.03 -24.00 9.68
N ARG A 104 -31.23 -23.77 9.13
CA ARG A 104 -31.63 -22.51 8.53
C ARG A 104 -31.76 -21.39 9.58
N GLU A 105 -32.37 -21.71 10.72
CA GLU A 105 -32.45 -20.77 11.85
C GLU A 105 -31.07 -20.35 12.36
N LEU A 106 -30.15 -21.32 12.50
CA LEU A 106 -28.73 -21.05 12.80
C LEU A 106 -28.13 -20.12 11.74
N GLY A 107 -28.36 -20.38 10.45
CA GLY A 107 -27.87 -19.56 9.38
C GLY A 107 -28.33 -18.10 9.47
N MET A 108 -29.59 -17.86 9.81
CA MET A 108 -30.08 -16.47 10.02
C MET A 108 -29.38 -15.78 11.19
N GLN A 109 -29.23 -16.47 12.32
CA GLN A 109 -28.58 -15.92 13.53
C GLN A 109 -27.09 -15.68 13.28
N LEU A 110 -26.39 -16.59 12.62
CA LEU A 110 -24.98 -16.41 12.22
C LEU A 110 -24.79 -15.26 11.23
N THR A 111 -25.72 -15.08 10.30
CA THR A 111 -25.70 -13.94 9.39
C THR A 111 -25.73 -12.63 10.16
N PHE A 112 -26.59 -12.51 11.16
CA PHE A 112 -26.67 -11.32 12.01
C PHE A 112 -25.41 -11.12 12.84
N LEU A 113 -24.86 -12.18 13.45
CA LEU A 113 -23.62 -12.11 14.23
C LEU A 113 -22.44 -11.66 13.38
N LEU A 114 -22.22 -12.30 12.23
CA LEU A 114 -21.13 -11.96 11.33
C LEU A 114 -21.27 -10.55 10.76
N TRP A 115 -22.49 -10.11 10.47
CA TRP A 115 -22.76 -8.73 10.06
C TRP A 115 -22.44 -7.75 11.19
N HIS A 116 -22.91 -8.01 12.40
CA HIS A 116 -22.69 -7.13 13.56
C HIS A 116 -21.20 -7.01 13.89
N GLU A 117 -20.46 -8.12 13.92
CA GLU A 117 -19.03 -8.12 14.13
C GLU A 117 -18.28 -7.35 13.00
N ALA A 118 -18.71 -7.52 11.76
CA ALA A 118 -18.13 -6.79 10.63
C ALA A 118 -18.39 -5.28 10.74
N GLU A 119 -19.59 -4.88 11.20
CA GLU A 119 -19.94 -3.47 11.37
C GLU A 119 -19.15 -2.83 12.51
N ILE A 120 -19.01 -3.50 13.64
CA ILE A 120 -18.16 -3.03 14.76
C ILE A 120 -16.73 -2.85 14.27
N ARG A 121 -16.13 -3.85 13.61
CA ARG A 121 -14.77 -3.74 13.05
C ARG A 121 -14.65 -2.62 12.04
N ASN A 122 -15.67 -2.36 11.24
CA ASN A 122 -15.69 -1.26 10.27
C ASN A 122 -15.72 0.11 10.96
N ILE A 123 -16.52 0.24 12.02
CA ILE A 123 -16.58 1.47 12.83
C ILE A 123 -15.22 1.71 13.52
N GLU A 124 -14.67 0.70 14.17
CA GLU A 124 -13.34 0.77 14.82
C GLU A 124 -12.26 1.16 13.81
N ARG A 125 -12.26 0.53 12.62
CA ARG A 125 -11.33 0.86 11.55
C ARG A 125 -11.45 2.32 11.11
N LYS A 126 -12.68 2.82 10.88
CA LYS A 126 -12.91 4.22 10.51
C LYS A 126 -12.41 5.20 11.58
N HIS A 127 -12.66 4.91 12.86
CA HIS A 127 -12.15 5.74 13.96
C HIS A 127 -10.62 5.72 14.02
N ARG A 128 -10.00 4.57 13.82
CA ARG A 128 -8.55 4.45 13.76
C ARG A 128 -7.97 5.19 12.56
N GLU A 129 -8.58 5.08 11.39
CA GLU A 129 -8.19 5.80 10.17
C GLU A 129 -8.31 7.31 10.35
N GLN A 130 -9.41 7.79 10.95
CA GLN A 130 -9.58 9.21 11.28
C GLN A 130 -8.51 9.71 12.25
N PHE A 131 -8.22 8.94 13.29
CA PHE A 131 -7.17 9.27 14.25
C PHE A 131 -5.78 9.37 13.58
N LEU A 132 -5.44 8.41 12.71
CA LEU A 132 -4.19 8.46 11.95
C LEU A 132 -4.16 9.65 10.97
N TYR A 133 -5.29 9.94 10.31
CA TYR A 133 -5.41 11.11 9.45
C TYR A 133 -5.10 12.40 10.22
N ASP A 134 -5.65 12.56 11.42
CA ASP A 134 -5.42 13.74 12.26
C ASP A 134 -3.94 13.87 12.65
N ILE A 135 -3.22 12.77 12.87
CA ILE A 135 -1.77 12.77 13.11
C ILE A 135 -1.00 13.19 11.85
N LEU A 136 -1.31 12.60 10.71
CA LEU A 136 -0.62 12.86 9.44
C LEU A 136 -0.78 14.28 8.93
N TYR A 137 -1.91 14.93 9.25
CA TYR A 137 -2.20 16.33 8.86
C TYR A 137 -2.05 17.33 10.00
N HIS A 138 -1.56 16.87 11.17
CA HIS A 138 -1.37 17.72 12.37
C HIS A 138 -2.67 18.41 12.85
N ASN A 139 -3.79 17.69 12.77
CA ASN A 139 -5.12 18.17 13.16
C ASN A 139 -5.41 17.90 14.65
N PHE A 140 -4.48 18.21 15.53
CA PHE A 140 -4.63 18.04 16.97
C PHE A 140 -3.95 19.17 17.73
N SER A 141 -4.39 19.44 18.96
CA SER A 141 -3.88 20.52 19.80
C SER A 141 -2.93 20.05 20.89
N SER A 142 -2.96 18.76 21.28
CA SER A 142 -2.14 18.20 22.35
C SER A 142 -1.46 16.91 21.96
N SER A 143 -0.13 16.89 21.94
CA SER A 143 0.68 15.67 21.73
C SER A 143 0.43 14.61 22.81
N GLU A 144 0.21 15.03 24.06
CA GLU A 144 -0.05 14.11 25.19
C GLU A 144 -1.37 13.37 25.01
N GLU A 145 -2.39 14.06 24.52
CA GLU A 145 -3.69 13.44 24.22
C GLU A 145 -3.58 12.44 23.07
N VAL A 146 -2.87 12.79 21.99
CA VAL A 146 -2.61 11.89 20.87
C VAL A 146 -1.85 10.65 21.31
N ILE A 147 -0.81 10.78 22.13
CA ILE A 147 -0.06 9.64 22.67
C ILE A 147 -0.98 8.75 23.52
N ARG A 148 -1.82 9.35 24.37
CA ARG A 148 -2.78 8.59 25.20
C ARG A 148 -3.80 7.84 24.34
N MET A 149 -4.36 8.47 23.31
CA MET A 149 -5.26 7.85 22.35
C MET A 149 -4.57 6.76 21.53
N GLY A 150 -3.32 6.99 21.13
CA GLY A 150 -2.51 5.99 20.42
C GLY A 150 -2.35 4.69 21.19
N ARG A 151 -2.17 4.75 22.50
CA ARG A 151 -2.09 3.55 23.38
C ARG A 151 -3.37 2.71 23.36
N PHE A 152 -4.54 3.36 23.21
CA PHE A 152 -5.81 2.62 23.04
C PHE A 152 -5.80 1.76 21.76
N TRP A 153 -5.15 2.25 20.69
CA TRP A 153 -4.96 1.52 19.43
C TRP A 153 -3.69 0.65 19.41
N ASN A 154 -3.03 0.48 20.56
CA ASN A 154 -1.75 -0.23 20.68
C ASN A 154 -0.63 0.39 19.80
N MET A 155 -0.62 1.73 19.66
CA MET A 155 0.38 2.50 18.92
C MET A 155 1.29 3.21 19.91
N ARG A 156 2.61 3.02 19.78
CA ARG A 156 3.63 3.64 20.66
C ARG A 156 4.11 4.97 20.09
N LEU A 157 3.20 5.95 19.97
CA LEU A 157 3.46 7.25 19.34
C LEU A 157 4.44 8.15 20.11
N GLU A 158 4.83 7.78 21.30
CA GLU A 158 5.92 8.41 22.06
C GLU A 158 7.32 8.02 21.56
N LYS A 159 7.42 7.01 20.67
CA LYS A 159 8.67 6.57 20.07
C LYS A 159 8.94 7.30 18.75
N PRO A 160 10.21 7.31 18.29
CA PRO A 160 10.53 7.86 16.96
C PRO A 160 9.89 7.05 15.84
N HIS A 161 9.43 7.74 14.78
CA HIS A 161 8.77 7.11 13.63
C HIS A 161 9.31 7.60 12.30
N HIS A 162 9.46 6.68 11.36
CA HIS A 162 9.51 6.96 9.92
C HIS A 162 8.12 6.82 9.32
N VAL A 163 7.83 7.62 8.31
CA VAL A 163 6.66 7.41 7.44
C VAL A 163 7.12 7.01 6.06
N VAL A 164 6.50 5.97 5.53
CA VAL A 164 6.66 5.49 4.16
C VAL A 164 5.34 5.60 3.45
N VAL A 165 5.35 6.09 2.21
CA VAL A 165 4.18 6.18 1.35
C VAL A 165 4.40 5.30 0.13
N VAL A 166 3.48 4.36 -0.10
CA VAL A 166 3.44 3.50 -1.28
C VAL A 166 2.25 3.93 -2.14
N GLU A 167 2.47 4.19 -3.41
CA GLU A 167 1.42 4.62 -4.33
C GLU A 167 1.56 3.90 -5.67
N PHE A 168 0.45 3.48 -6.25
CA PHE A 168 0.45 2.92 -7.59
C PHE A 168 0.85 3.96 -8.62
N ASP A 169 1.64 3.56 -9.59
CA ASP A 169 2.14 4.44 -10.66
C ASP A 169 1.08 4.71 -11.74
N GLN A 170 -0.01 3.94 -11.72
CA GLN A 170 -1.16 4.06 -12.62
C GLN A 170 -2.45 4.23 -11.81
N HIS A 171 -3.44 4.88 -12.41
CA HIS A 171 -4.74 5.06 -11.77
C HIS A 171 -5.46 3.72 -11.57
N ILE A 172 -5.93 3.47 -10.34
CA ILE A 172 -6.70 2.29 -9.96
C ILE A 172 -8.13 2.69 -9.62
N ASP A 173 -9.10 1.95 -10.17
CA ASP A 173 -10.49 2.05 -9.77
C ASP A 173 -10.70 1.31 -8.44
N VAL A 174 -10.97 2.07 -7.36
CA VAL A 174 -11.10 1.53 -5.99
C VAL A 174 -12.18 0.46 -5.89
N ASP A 175 -13.33 0.71 -6.51
CA ASP A 175 -14.49 -0.18 -6.37
C ASP A 175 -14.22 -1.55 -7.03
N LYS A 176 -13.49 -1.54 -8.15
CA LYS A 176 -13.10 -2.77 -8.86
C LYS A 176 -11.97 -3.54 -8.17
N HIS A 177 -11.13 -2.85 -7.39
CA HIS A 177 -9.92 -3.43 -6.80
C HIS A 177 -9.97 -3.50 -5.26
N ALA A 178 -11.13 -3.25 -4.63
CA ALA A 178 -11.25 -3.25 -3.18
C ALA A 178 -10.77 -4.54 -2.51
N GLN A 179 -11.04 -5.70 -3.13
CA GLN A 179 -10.58 -6.98 -2.63
C GLN A 179 -9.05 -7.12 -2.74
N LEU A 180 -8.48 -6.73 -3.88
CA LEU A 180 -7.02 -6.72 -4.09
C LEU A 180 -6.32 -5.81 -3.08
N LEU A 181 -6.86 -4.63 -2.83
CA LEU A 181 -6.30 -3.69 -1.85
C LEU A 181 -6.32 -4.26 -0.43
N ALA A 182 -7.39 -4.96 -0.03
CA ALA A 182 -7.47 -5.62 1.27
C ALA A 182 -6.50 -6.81 1.39
N GLU A 183 -6.25 -7.54 0.31
CA GLU A 183 -5.26 -8.61 0.25
C GLU A 183 -3.84 -8.05 0.34
N LEU A 184 -3.57 -6.96 -0.36
CA LEU A 184 -2.29 -6.25 -0.30
C LEU A 184 -1.98 -5.71 1.10
N ASP A 185 -2.94 -5.09 1.77
CA ASP A 185 -2.79 -4.59 3.14
C ASP A 185 -2.36 -5.72 4.09
N ARG A 186 -3.02 -6.89 4.00
CA ARG A 186 -2.65 -8.08 4.79
C ARG A 186 -1.26 -8.60 4.46
N GLU A 187 -0.89 -8.64 3.19
CA GLU A 187 0.42 -9.13 2.77
C GLU A 187 1.54 -8.18 3.19
N TRP A 188 1.36 -6.88 3.00
CA TRP A 188 2.29 -5.88 3.52
C TRP A 188 2.45 -6.01 5.03
N MET A 189 1.34 -6.12 5.79
CA MET A 189 1.39 -6.32 7.24
C MET A 189 2.17 -7.58 7.60
N ARG A 190 1.95 -8.71 6.92
CA ARG A 190 2.66 -9.97 7.14
C ARG A 190 4.17 -9.84 6.92
N ILE A 191 4.57 -9.21 5.80
CA ILE A 191 5.99 -9.02 5.45
C ILE A 191 6.69 -8.09 6.45
N LEU A 192 6.03 -6.99 6.81
CA LEU A 192 6.62 -5.95 7.64
C LEU A 192 6.67 -6.33 9.12
N SER A 193 5.67 -7.05 9.63
CA SER A 193 5.65 -7.53 11.02
C SER A 193 6.79 -8.51 11.33
N ALA A 194 7.39 -9.12 10.31
CA ALA A 194 8.58 -9.94 10.47
C ALA A 194 9.87 -9.09 10.72
N ARG A 195 9.85 -7.80 10.42
CA ARG A 195 11.02 -6.90 10.46
C ARG A 195 10.88 -5.73 11.42
N PHE A 196 9.67 -5.33 11.73
CA PHE A 196 9.35 -4.17 12.55
C PHE A 196 8.40 -4.55 13.68
N VAL A 197 8.54 -3.85 14.81
CA VAL A 197 7.62 -3.97 15.92
C VAL A 197 6.36 -3.17 15.56
N GLN A 198 5.23 -3.85 15.40
CA GLN A 198 3.91 -3.25 15.19
C GLN A 198 3.89 -2.13 14.13
N PRO A 199 4.18 -2.42 12.84
CA PRO A 199 4.01 -1.42 11.79
C PRO A 199 2.54 -0.99 11.73
N ILE A 200 2.30 0.31 11.59
CA ILE A 200 0.95 0.88 11.47
C ILE A 200 0.69 1.12 10.00
N LEU A 201 -0.30 0.42 9.43
CA LEU A 201 -0.70 0.57 8.04
C LEU A 201 -2.04 1.30 7.95
N MET A 202 -2.15 2.15 6.96
CA MET A 202 -3.38 2.88 6.63
C MET A 202 -3.47 3.09 5.11
N LEU A 203 -4.61 2.76 4.54
CA LEU A 203 -4.92 3.10 3.15
C LEU A 203 -5.65 4.45 3.11
N LEU A 204 -5.06 5.44 2.46
CA LEU A 204 -5.62 6.78 2.31
C LEU A 204 -5.47 7.24 0.85
N ASN A 205 -6.59 7.58 0.18
CA ASN A 205 -6.58 8.10 -1.19
C ASN A 205 -5.70 7.29 -2.17
N MET A 206 -5.80 5.96 -2.13
CA MET A 206 -5.00 5.02 -2.95
C MET A 206 -3.51 4.97 -2.60
N GLN A 207 -3.10 5.61 -1.54
CA GLN A 207 -1.77 5.49 -0.97
C GLN A 207 -1.80 4.56 0.25
N LEU A 208 -0.91 3.57 0.29
CA LEU A 208 -0.64 2.83 1.51
C LEU A 208 0.40 3.61 2.32
N ILE A 209 -0.02 4.09 3.48
CA ILE A 209 0.83 4.84 4.40
C ILE A 209 1.26 3.88 5.51
N ILE A 210 2.55 3.85 5.78
CA ILE A 210 3.15 2.94 6.75
C ILE A 210 3.98 3.76 7.73
N LEU A 211 3.66 3.65 9.03
CA LEU A 211 4.44 4.22 10.10
C LEU A 211 5.29 3.12 10.74
N PHE A 212 6.59 3.34 10.83
CA PHE A 212 7.52 2.42 11.45
C PHE A 212 8.13 3.07 12.70
N GLU A 213 7.98 2.40 13.81
CA GLU A 213 8.76 2.73 15.00
C GLU A 213 10.23 2.32 14.83
N ASP A 214 11.16 3.19 15.17
CA ASP A 214 12.58 2.88 15.25
C ASP A 214 13.22 3.52 16.49
N ASP A 215 13.31 2.74 17.55
CA ASP A 215 13.92 3.15 18.84
C ASP A 215 15.34 2.62 19.03
N ARG A 216 15.97 2.10 17.97
CA ARG A 216 17.33 1.60 17.99
C ARG A 216 18.34 2.74 18.09
N GLU A 217 19.49 2.46 18.67
CA GLU A 217 20.66 3.34 18.66
C GLU A 217 21.88 2.59 18.08
N PRO A 218 22.39 2.99 16.90
CA PRO A 218 21.84 4.04 16.03
C PRO A 218 20.54 3.62 15.33
N ALA A 219 19.67 4.60 15.08
CA ALA A 219 18.47 4.39 14.28
C ALA A 219 18.79 3.94 12.85
N ARG A 220 17.85 3.27 12.19
CA ARG A 220 18.02 2.89 10.78
C ARG A 220 18.23 4.12 9.90
N SER A 221 19.19 4.02 9.00
CA SER A 221 19.30 4.99 7.92
C SER A 221 18.14 4.83 6.92
N GLN A 222 17.82 5.89 6.17
CA GLN A 222 16.83 5.79 5.10
C GLN A 222 17.26 4.79 4.00
N GLY A 223 18.57 4.66 3.73
CA GLY A 223 19.09 3.66 2.79
C GLY A 223 18.84 2.21 3.27
N GLU A 224 18.96 1.94 4.57
CA GLU A 224 18.62 0.64 5.15
C GLU A 224 17.11 0.35 5.01
N LEU A 225 16.25 1.36 5.27
CA LEU A 225 14.82 1.24 5.05
C LEU A 225 14.48 1.03 3.56
N ALA A 226 15.15 1.73 2.65
CA ALA A 226 14.97 1.53 1.21
C ALA A 226 15.27 0.10 0.79
N ALA A 227 16.36 -0.51 1.32
CA ALA A 227 16.68 -1.91 1.06
C ALA A 227 15.59 -2.87 1.58
N ILE A 228 15.05 -2.61 2.79
CA ILE A 228 13.95 -3.40 3.36
C ILE A 228 12.68 -3.26 2.50
N MET A 229 12.36 -2.04 2.06
CA MET A 229 11.21 -1.79 1.19
C MET A 229 11.38 -2.43 -0.19
N ALA A 230 12.59 -2.46 -0.74
CA ALA A 230 12.86 -3.15 -2.00
C ALA A 230 12.63 -4.68 -1.89
N ASP A 231 13.09 -5.30 -0.81
CA ASP A 231 12.81 -6.72 -0.53
C ASP A 231 11.30 -6.97 -0.34
N ALA A 232 10.60 -6.10 0.40
CA ALA A 232 9.17 -6.20 0.58
C ALA A 232 8.40 -6.03 -0.75
N MET A 233 8.77 -5.05 -1.58
CA MET A 233 8.20 -4.84 -2.92
C MET A 233 8.39 -6.08 -3.80
N ALA A 234 9.58 -6.67 -3.79
CA ALA A 234 9.87 -7.87 -4.58
C ALA A 234 8.99 -9.06 -4.15
N LYS A 235 8.75 -9.24 -2.85
CA LYS A 235 7.87 -10.29 -2.32
C LYS A 235 6.41 -10.07 -2.70
N VAL A 236 5.90 -8.84 -2.51
CA VAL A 236 4.54 -8.49 -2.92
C VAL A 236 4.32 -8.77 -4.41
N LYS A 237 5.28 -8.41 -5.27
CA LYS A 237 5.19 -8.71 -6.71
C LYS A 237 5.26 -10.19 -7.03
N ALA A 238 6.00 -10.98 -6.27
CA ALA A 238 6.05 -12.43 -6.44
C ALA A 238 4.72 -13.10 -6.07
N ASP A 239 4.08 -12.64 -4.99
CA ASP A 239 2.78 -13.17 -4.53
C ASP A 239 1.61 -12.64 -5.37
N PHE A 240 1.75 -11.45 -5.98
CA PHE A 240 0.75 -10.82 -6.87
C PHE A 240 1.36 -10.47 -8.23
N PRO A 241 1.60 -11.43 -9.13
CA PRO A 241 2.29 -11.19 -10.41
C PRO A 241 1.58 -10.20 -11.34
N THR A 242 0.28 -10.02 -11.17
CA THR A 242 -0.55 -9.09 -11.97
C THR A 242 -0.73 -7.72 -11.32
N ILE A 243 -0.04 -7.44 -10.20
CA ILE A 243 -0.13 -6.14 -9.54
C ILE A 243 0.45 -5.05 -10.44
N LEU A 244 -0.25 -3.91 -10.45
CA LEU A 244 0.22 -2.72 -11.16
C LEU A 244 1.54 -2.20 -10.55
N PRO A 245 2.38 -1.53 -11.34
CA PRO A 245 3.57 -0.87 -10.84
C PRO A 245 3.22 0.09 -9.70
N PHE A 246 4.08 0.15 -8.69
CA PHE A 246 3.94 1.08 -7.58
C PHE A 246 5.30 1.59 -7.11
N SER A 247 5.33 2.84 -6.68
CA SER A 247 6.53 3.53 -6.18
C SER A 247 6.43 3.81 -4.69
N ILE A 248 7.58 4.01 -4.05
CA ILE A 248 7.72 4.18 -2.61
C ILE A 248 8.52 5.44 -2.31
N GLY A 249 7.97 6.29 -1.44
CA GLY A 249 8.66 7.43 -0.85
C GLY A 249 8.92 7.22 0.63
N ILE A 250 10.12 7.56 1.11
CA ILE A 250 10.56 7.36 2.50
C ILE A 250 10.90 8.70 3.12
N GLY A 251 10.18 9.08 4.19
CA GLY A 251 10.42 10.26 5.02
C GLY A 251 11.52 10.01 6.06
N ARG A 252 12.03 11.08 6.67
CA ARG A 252 13.03 10.99 7.74
C ARG A 252 12.43 10.50 9.05
N LEU A 253 13.29 10.02 9.92
CA LEU A 253 12.94 9.72 11.31
C LEU A 253 12.65 11.02 12.05
N HIS A 254 11.52 11.04 12.76
CA HIS A 254 11.16 12.11 13.66
C HIS A 254 10.87 11.58 15.07
N TYR A 255 11.23 12.37 16.08
CA TYR A 255 11.25 11.95 17.48
C TYR A 255 10.01 12.36 18.28
N SER A 256 9.12 13.13 17.64
CA SER A 256 7.89 13.61 18.26
C SER A 256 6.68 13.27 17.41
N VAL A 257 5.57 12.91 18.07
CA VAL A 257 4.29 12.69 17.38
C VAL A 257 3.84 13.93 16.59
N ALA A 258 4.17 15.13 17.06
CA ALA A 258 3.89 16.39 16.36
C ALA A 258 4.66 16.54 15.04
N GLU A 259 5.73 15.78 14.85
CA GLU A 259 6.56 15.82 13.65
C GLU A 259 6.30 14.65 12.68
N ILE A 260 5.44 13.70 13.03
CA ILE A 260 5.04 12.61 12.12
C ILE A 260 4.48 13.18 10.81
N CYS A 261 3.73 14.29 10.90
CA CYS A 261 3.22 15.00 9.71
C CYS A 261 4.35 15.47 8.77
N ARG A 262 5.51 15.85 9.30
CA ARG A 262 6.69 16.22 8.50
C ARG A 262 7.25 15.00 7.77
N SER A 263 7.43 13.87 8.48
CA SER A 263 7.87 12.62 7.85
C SER A 263 6.94 12.20 6.72
N PHE A 264 5.64 12.37 6.92
CA PHE A 264 4.63 12.09 5.88
C PHE A 264 4.77 13.01 4.66
N GLN A 265 4.90 14.32 4.87
CA GLN A 265 5.12 15.28 3.79
C GLN A 265 6.42 14.99 3.02
N GLU A 266 7.50 14.67 3.74
CA GLU A 266 8.79 14.28 3.18
C GLU A 266 8.69 13.00 2.35
N ALA A 267 7.95 11.98 2.83
CA ALA A 267 7.70 10.75 2.09
C ALA A 267 6.92 11.01 0.78
N ARG A 268 5.91 11.87 0.83
CA ARG A 268 5.15 12.28 -0.36
C ARG A 268 6.00 13.06 -1.36
N GLN A 269 6.86 13.96 -0.88
CA GLN A 269 7.81 14.67 -1.74
C GLN A 269 8.82 13.71 -2.36
N ALA A 270 9.34 12.76 -1.58
CA ALA A 270 10.25 11.73 -2.07
C ALA A 270 9.59 10.90 -3.18
N LEU A 271 8.33 10.49 -3.00
CA LEU A 271 7.56 9.76 -3.98
C LEU A 271 7.35 10.59 -5.27
N SER A 272 6.84 11.81 -5.14
CA SER A 272 6.55 12.70 -6.27
C SER A 272 7.82 13.04 -7.07
N LEU A 273 8.86 13.52 -6.38
CA LEU A 273 10.12 13.93 -7.02
C LEU A 273 10.98 12.73 -7.47
N GLY A 274 10.82 11.56 -6.80
CA GLY A 274 11.50 10.33 -7.19
C GLY A 274 11.09 9.81 -8.56
N ARG A 275 9.83 10.01 -8.94
CA ARG A 275 9.31 9.63 -10.26
C ARG A 275 10.01 10.35 -11.42
N PHE A 276 10.64 11.49 -11.18
CA PHE A 276 11.50 12.14 -12.17
C PHE A 276 12.74 11.31 -12.53
N ARG A 277 13.24 10.52 -11.58
CA ARG A 277 14.41 9.64 -11.77
C ARG A 277 13.98 8.27 -12.28
N GLN A 278 12.90 7.72 -11.70
CA GLN A 278 12.35 6.42 -12.02
C GLN A 278 10.81 6.49 -12.01
N PRO A 279 10.17 6.58 -13.20
CA PRO A 279 8.72 6.77 -13.32
C PRO A 279 7.87 5.68 -12.71
N GLU A 280 8.36 4.43 -12.74
CA GLU A 280 7.65 3.27 -12.22
C GLU A 280 8.56 2.44 -11.31
N ASN A 281 7.95 1.86 -10.27
CA ASN A 281 8.63 0.97 -9.32
C ASN A 281 9.83 1.61 -8.62
N GLY A 282 9.84 2.94 -8.50
CA GLY A 282 10.90 3.69 -7.84
C GLY A 282 10.80 3.62 -6.32
N ILE A 283 11.97 3.58 -5.65
CA ILE A 283 12.07 3.79 -4.20
C ILE A 283 12.96 5.00 -4.00
N THR A 284 12.45 6.02 -3.32
CA THR A 284 13.17 7.28 -3.13
C THR A 284 13.16 7.67 -1.67
N CYS A 285 14.34 7.95 -1.14
CA CYS A 285 14.52 8.52 0.19
C CYS A 285 14.50 10.05 0.11
N TYR A 286 13.83 10.69 1.05
CA TYR A 286 13.78 12.16 1.10
C TYR A 286 15.18 12.78 1.19
N GLU A 287 16.12 12.15 1.90
CA GLU A 287 17.51 12.64 2.01
C GLU A 287 18.24 12.71 0.67
N GLU A 288 17.91 11.79 -0.26
CA GLU A 288 18.54 11.68 -1.56
C GLU A 288 18.08 12.70 -2.62
N LEU A 289 17.02 13.45 -2.30
CA LEU A 289 16.45 14.43 -3.25
C LEU A 289 17.40 15.61 -3.55
N GLY A 290 18.35 15.89 -2.63
CA GLY A 290 19.32 16.96 -2.85
C GLY A 290 18.66 18.33 -3.11
N VAL A 291 19.07 18.97 -4.20
CA VAL A 291 18.57 20.29 -4.62
C VAL A 291 17.08 20.29 -4.99
N LEU A 292 16.53 19.15 -5.41
CA LEU A 292 15.10 19.04 -5.75
C LEU A 292 14.19 19.45 -4.58
N LYS A 293 14.62 19.22 -3.33
CA LYS A 293 13.89 19.71 -2.14
C LYS A 293 13.68 21.21 -2.14
N LEU A 294 14.71 21.96 -2.54
CA LEU A 294 14.66 23.42 -2.58
C LEU A 294 13.80 23.89 -3.75
N LEU A 295 14.01 23.29 -4.91
CA LEU A 295 13.29 23.67 -6.13
C LEU A 295 11.79 23.39 -6.03
N SER A 296 11.37 22.36 -5.34
CA SER A 296 9.95 22.03 -5.17
C SER A 296 9.14 23.06 -4.36
N HIS A 297 9.80 24.02 -3.70
CA HIS A 297 9.16 25.12 -2.98
C HIS A 297 9.09 26.41 -3.79
N ILE A 298 9.70 26.43 -4.96
CA ILE A 298 9.72 27.60 -5.85
C ILE A 298 8.52 27.49 -6.80
N ARG A 299 7.90 28.61 -7.14
CA ARG A 299 6.77 28.64 -8.08
C ARG A 299 7.21 28.19 -9.45
N THR A 300 6.34 27.47 -10.14
CA THR A 300 6.63 26.90 -11.47
C THR A 300 7.04 27.97 -12.47
N GLU A 301 6.42 29.16 -12.41
CA GLU A 301 6.75 30.29 -13.27
C GLU A 301 8.19 30.78 -13.06
N GLU A 302 8.63 30.89 -11.79
CA GLU A 302 10.01 31.32 -11.47
C GLU A 302 11.05 30.27 -11.88
N LEU A 303 10.67 28.97 -11.78
CA LEU A 303 11.52 27.88 -12.26
C LEU A 303 11.64 27.90 -13.79
N ASP A 304 10.53 28.19 -14.50
CA ASP A 304 10.51 28.27 -15.94
C ASP A 304 11.33 29.45 -16.43
N ASP A 305 11.14 30.63 -15.87
CA ASP A 305 11.94 31.82 -16.18
C ASP A 305 13.44 31.53 -16.02
N PHE A 306 13.84 30.94 -14.89
CA PHE A 306 15.25 30.60 -14.63
C PHE A 306 15.78 29.54 -15.62
N ALA A 307 14.99 28.53 -15.95
CA ALA A 307 15.38 27.49 -16.88
C ALA A 307 15.50 28.03 -18.31
N GLN A 308 14.57 28.90 -18.74
CA GLN A 308 14.61 29.57 -20.04
C GLN A 308 15.83 30.47 -20.14
N ASP A 309 16.03 31.40 -19.19
CA ASP A 309 17.19 32.29 -19.17
C ASP A 309 18.53 31.53 -19.28
N THR A 310 18.60 30.34 -18.70
CA THR A 310 19.83 29.56 -18.63
C THR A 310 20.03 28.65 -19.84
N LEU A 311 18.97 28.06 -20.41
CA LEU A 311 19.04 26.98 -21.39
C LEU A 311 18.43 27.32 -22.76
N GLU A 312 17.80 28.50 -22.95
CA GLU A 312 17.12 28.89 -24.19
C GLU A 312 18.01 28.74 -25.43
N ALA A 313 19.27 29.21 -25.35
CA ALA A 313 20.20 29.10 -26.47
C ALA A 313 20.43 27.64 -26.91
N LEU A 314 20.48 26.70 -25.93
CA LEU A 314 20.67 25.28 -26.19
C LEU A 314 19.38 24.62 -26.73
N ILE A 315 18.23 24.97 -26.16
CA ILE A 315 16.90 24.50 -26.59
C ILE A 315 16.62 24.95 -28.02
N THR A 316 16.90 26.24 -28.32
CA THR A 316 16.74 26.81 -29.64
C THR A 316 17.68 26.18 -30.67
N TYR A 317 18.93 25.91 -30.28
CA TYR A 317 19.88 25.22 -31.14
C TYR A 317 19.42 23.81 -31.48
N ASP A 318 18.98 23.02 -30.47
CA ASP A 318 18.49 21.65 -30.66
C ASP A 318 17.29 21.63 -31.62
N SER A 319 16.34 22.58 -31.48
CA SER A 319 15.15 22.65 -32.33
C SER A 319 15.46 22.99 -33.79
N HIS A 320 16.52 23.79 -34.07
CA HIS A 320 16.89 24.19 -35.42
C HIS A 320 17.79 23.17 -36.11
N ASN A 321 18.55 22.39 -35.38
CA ASN A 321 19.59 21.50 -35.93
C ASN A 321 19.27 20.01 -35.76
N ASP A 322 18.09 19.67 -35.21
CA ASP A 322 17.68 18.30 -34.93
C ASP A 322 18.73 17.54 -34.09
N THR A 323 19.20 18.21 -33.03
CA THR A 323 20.20 17.67 -32.10
C THR A 323 19.62 17.42 -30.72
N GLU A 324 20.29 16.64 -29.86
CA GLU A 324 19.91 16.31 -28.52
C GLU A 324 20.96 16.78 -27.49
N LEU A 325 21.43 18.02 -27.62
CA LEU A 325 22.47 18.53 -26.73
C LEU A 325 21.97 18.79 -25.33
N LEU A 326 20.73 19.26 -25.15
CA LEU A 326 20.10 19.40 -23.83
C LEU A 326 19.99 18.06 -23.13
N ARG A 327 19.52 17.04 -23.82
CA ARG A 327 19.47 15.66 -23.28
C ARG A 327 20.86 15.14 -22.92
N THR A 328 21.87 15.48 -23.75
CA THR A 328 23.25 15.11 -23.45
C THR A 328 23.74 15.74 -22.15
N LEU A 329 23.46 17.03 -21.93
CA LEU A 329 23.79 17.76 -20.70
C LEU A 329 23.06 17.19 -19.48
N GLU A 330 21.78 16.91 -19.61
CA GLU A 330 20.96 16.28 -18.53
C GLU A 330 21.54 14.94 -18.10
N ILE A 331 21.88 14.06 -19.06
CA ILE A 331 22.44 12.73 -18.76
C ILE A 331 23.86 12.85 -18.20
N TYR A 332 24.67 13.78 -18.69
CA TYR A 332 26.01 14.02 -18.17
C TYR A 332 25.98 14.38 -16.69
N PHE A 333 25.07 15.24 -16.25
CA PHE A 333 24.89 15.56 -14.84
C PHE A 333 24.29 14.40 -14.03
N GLN A 334 23.35 13.64 -14.60
CA GLN A 334 22.76 12.47 -13.93
C GLN A 334 23.79 11.39 -13.58
N GLU A 335 24.78 11.21 -14.47
CA GLU A 335 25.86 10.26 -14.29
C GLU A 335 27.08 10.88 -13.56
N ASN A 336 26.82 11.93 -12.74
CA ASN A 336 27.84 12.62 -11.94
C ASN A 336 29.06 13.06 -12.76
N GLU A 337 28.82 13.60 -13.95
CA GLU A 337 29.85 14.06 -14.86
C GLU A 337 30.83 12.96 -15.37
N SER A 338 30.42 11.70 -15.19
CA SER A 338 31.19 10.54 -15.65
C SER A 338 31.02 10.36 -17.15
N LEU A 339 32.09 10.71 -17.94
CA LEU A 339 32.09 10.52 -19.39
C LEU A 339 31.78 9.07 -19.83
N PRO A 340 32.37 8.02 -19.22
CA PRO A 340 32.05 6.66 -19.61
C PRO A 340 30.59 6.29 -19.40
N LEU A 341 30.01 6.57 -18.22
CA LEU A 341 28.65 6.22 -17.88
C LEU A 341 27.64 7.01 -18.70
N ALA A 342 27.86 8.32 -18.87
CA ALA A 342 26.99 9.15 -19.70
C ALA A 342 27.02 8.74 -21.18
N ALA A 343 28.18 8.36 -21.72
CA ALA A 343 28.30 7.88 -23.09
C ALA A 343 27.57 6.54 -23.28
N GLU A 344 27.70 5.62 -22.35
CA GLU A 344 26.97 4.35 -22.34
C GLU A 344 25.45 4.60 -22.34
N LYS A 345 24.95 5.45 -21.45
CA LYS A 345 23.53 5.76 -21.32
C LYS A 345 22.93 6.50 -22.53
N LEU A 346 23.78 7.26 -23.24
CA LEU A 346 23.42 7.91 -24.50
C LEU A 346 23.59 7.01 -25.72
N PHE A 347 24.13 5.80 -25.56
CA PHE A 347 24.47 4.89 -26.66
C PHE A 347 25.42 5.50 -27.70
N ILE A 348 26.40 6.32 -27.23
CA ILE A 348 27.42 6.97 -28.09
C ILE A 348 28.84 6.69 -27.60
N HIS A 349 29.82 6.89 -28.47
CA HIS A 349 31.22 6.80 -28.08
C HIS A 349 31.65 7.99 -27.19
N ALA A 350 32.57 7.79 -26.25
CA ALA A 350 33.06 8.84 -25.35
C ALA A 350 33.64 10.06 -26.07
N ASN A 351 34.23 9.88 -27.24
CA ASN A 351 34.73 10.99 -28.06
C ASN A 351 33.58 11.84 -28.65
N THR A 352 32.50 11.19 -29.05
CA THR A 352 31.28 11.90 -29.50
C THR A 352 30.70 12.72 -28.38
N LEU A 353 30.63 12.17 -27.15
CA LEU A 353 30.18 12.89 -25.96
C LEU A 353 31.06 14.12 -25.69
N ARG A 354 32.40 13.98 -25.72
CA ARG A 354 33.30 15.12 -25.56
C ARG A 354 33.05 16.22 -26.59
N ASN A 355 32.82 15.84 -27.84
CA ASN A 355 32.52 16.81 -28.90
C ASN A 355 31.17 17.51 -28.67
N ARG A 356 30.14 16.75 -28.21
CA ARG A 356 28.84 17.36 -27.84
C ARG A 356 28.99 18.34 -26.67
N LEU A 357 29.75 17.99 -25.62
CA LEU A 357 30.00 18.89 -24.48
C LEU A 357 30.73 20.15 -24.91
N LYS A 358 31.79 20.06 -25.73
CA LYS A 358 32.46 21.25 -26.29
C LYS A 358 31.50 22.10 -27.15
N LYS A 359 30.58 21.47 -27.87
CA LYS A 359 29.58 22.21 -28.66
C LYS A 359 28.60 22.95 -27.74
N ILE A 360 28.18 22.31 -26.61
CA ILE A 360 27.34 22.93 -25.57
C ILE A 360 28.05 24.16 -24.99
N GLU A 361 29.33 24.03 -24.59
CA GLU A 361 30.14 25.13 -24.09
C GLU A 361 30.21 26.28 -25.06
N SER A 362 30.40 25.99 -26.37
CA SER A 362 30.43 26.99 -27.42
C SER A 362 29.10 27.71 -27.69
N ILE A 363 27.95 26.99 -27.53
CA ILE A 363 26.63 27.59 -27.75
C ILE A 363 26.26 28.50 -26.56
N LEU A 364 26.59 28.05 -25.36
CA LEU A 364 26.25 28.75 -24.12
C LEU A 364 27.30 29.81 -23.73
N ASP A 365 28.41 29.89 -24.44
CA ASP A 365 29.57 30.77 -24.16
C ASP A 365 30.07 30.61 -22.72
N VAL A 366 30.27 29.37 -22.26
CA VAL A 366 30.68 29.02 -20.89
C VAL A 366 31.72 27.89 -20.90
N GLU A 367 32.40 27.74 -19.77
CA GLU A 367 33.25 26.59 -19.46
C GLU A 367 32.62 25.72 -18.37
N LEU A 368 32.23 24.50 -18.71
CA LEU A 368 31.60 23.57 -17.79
C LEU A 368 32.54 23.09 -16.63
N ASN A 369 33.83 23.39 -16.70
CA ASN A 369 34.79 23.12 -15.64
C ASN A 369 34.66 24.07 -14.43
N GLN A 370 33.98 25.22 -14.59
CA GLN A 370 33.76 26.19 -13.51
C GLN A 370 32.61 25.76 -12.63
N ALA A 371 32.80 25.77 -11.28
CA ALA A 371 31.84 25.27 -10.33
C ALA A 371 30.46 25.97 -10.38
N ASP A 372 30.48 27.33 -10.48
CA ASP A 372 29.24 28.12 -10.55
C ASP A 372 28.45 27.83 -11.85
N VAL A 373 29.16 27.63 -12.96
CA VAL A 373 28.56 27.24 -14.23
C VAL A 373 27.89 25.88 -14.13
N ARG A 374 28.59 24.88 -13.59
CA ARG A 374 28.03 23.55 -13.40
C ARG A 374 26.78 23.56 -12.51
N VAL A 375 26.86 24.25 -11.38
CA VAL A 375 25.70 24.34 -10.44
C VAL A 375 24.51 25.01 -11.15
N ARG A 376 24.73 26.15 -11.85
CA ARG A 376 23.66 26.85 -12.57
C ARG A 376 22.97 25.95 -13.58
N PHE A 377 23.73 25.28 -14.45
CA PHE A 377 23.16 24.41 -15.49
C PHE A 377 22.54 23.11 -14.88
N TYR A 378 23.15 22.55 -13.85
CA TYR A 378 22.57 21.43 -13.11
C TYR A 378 21.19 21.81 -12.55
N VAL A 379 21.10 22.96 -11.88
CA VAL A 379 19.83 23.46 -11.32
C VAL A 379 18.80 23.73 -12.40
N ALA A 380 19.21 24.36 -13.53
CA ALA A 380 18.30 24.60 -14.63
C ALA A 380 17.77 23.30 -15.28
N CYS A 381 18.60 22.28 -15.42
CA CYS A 381 18.15 20.95 -15.87
C CYS A 381 17.16 20.31 -14.88
N GLN A 382 17.38 20.47 -13.57
CA GLN A 382 16.44 19.95 -12.57
C GLN A 382 15.12 20.74 -12.58
N ALA A 383 15.15 22.07 -12.77
CA ALA A 383 13.97 22.91 -12.91
C ALA A 383 13.10 22.47 -14.11
N LEU A 384 13.70 22.28 -15.30
CA LEU A 384 12.99 21.75 -16.47
C LEU A 384 12.31 20.39 -16.21
N ARG A 385 12.94 19.52 -15.42
CA ARG A 385 12.36 18.22 -15.07
C ARG A 385 11.10 18.37 -14.24
N ILE A 386 11.11 19.27 -13.26
CA ILE A 386 9.93 19.58 -12.44
C ILE A 386 8.80 20.12 -13.32
N ILE A 387 9.09 21.10 -14.18
CA ILE A 387 8.11 21.77 -15.05
C ILE A 387 7.43 20.77 -15.98
N ARG A 388 8.21 19.93 -16.69
CA ARG A 388 7.69 18.94 -17.65
C ARG A 388 6.71 17.92 -17.07
N GLN A 389 6.62 17.79 -15.74
CA GLN A 389 5.67 16.88 -15.09
C GLN A 389 4.50 17.60 -14.42
N THR A 390 4.57 18.93 -14.34
CA THR A 390 3.49 19.74 -13.80
C THR A 390 2.48 20.12 -14.89
N VAL A 391 2.88 20.02 -16.16
CA VAL A 391 2.06 20.19 -17.37
C VAL A 391 1.56 18.82 -17.86
#